data_f842ad801362849209337e3066c9d5c0
#
_entry.id   f842ad801362849209337e3066c9d5c0
#
_cell.length_a   1.000
_cell.length_b   1.000
_cell.length_c   1.000
_cell.angle_alpha   90.00
_cell.angle_beta   90.00
_cell.angle_gamma   90.00
#
_symmetry.space_group_name_H-M   'P 1'
#
loop_
_entity.id
_entity.type
_entity.pdbx_description
1 polymer ?
#
loop_
_entity_poly.entity_id
_entity_poly.type
_entity_poly.pdbx_seq_one_letter_code
_entity_poly.pdbx_strand_id
1 'polypeptide(L)'
;MASPAIGIIENYFTCEFTTVARDGSPQTWPVSPRLLDDGRLLTGTSIGLPQKAYNIRHNPKVGMLFSEPTGSGVTDPGAVLIQGDATAEDRIVSDIGTEPELAALAETLFRRQPAGALWSTWLGRRLWWSYYMRILIYVTPRRALYWPTRDFTQRPEELDLNEVRRVG
;
A
#
# COMPACT_ATOMS: atom_id res chain seq x y z
N MET A 1 -9.26 16.80 13.98
CA MET A 1 -9.25 15.32 14.18
C MET A 1 -9.04 14.71 12.81
N ALA A 2 -8.14 13.74 12.69
CA ALA A 2 -7.95 13.05 11.40
C ALA A 2 -9.26 12.35 11.00
N SER A 3 -9.57 12.32 9.70
CA SER A 3 -10.73 11.58 9.17
C SER A 3 -10.64 10.10 9.55
N PRO A 4 -11.73 9.43 9.96
CA PRO A 4 -11.74 8.00 10.25
C PRO A 4 -11.17 7.15 9.11
N ALA A 5 -11.36 7.57 7.87
CA ALA A 5 -10.82 6.91 6.68
C ALA A 5 -9.28 6.91 6.64
N ILE A 6 -8.63 7.98 7.10
CA ILE A 6 -7.16 8.02 7.22
C ILE A 6 -6.69 7.00 8.25
N GLY A 7 -7.38 6.91 9.39
CA GLY A 7 -7.09 5.88 10.39
C GLY A 7 -7.16 4.45 9.83
N ILE A 8 -8.09 4.19 8.90
CA ILE A 8 -8.19 2.89 8.21
C ILE A 8 -6.96 2.66 7.33
N ILE A 9 -6.61 3.62 6.48
CA ILE A 9 -5.47 3.50 5.56
C ILE A 9 -4.15 3.28 6.32
N GLU A 10 -3.99 3.94 7.47
CA GLU A 10 -2.76 3.89 8.27
C GLU A 10 -2.65 2.63 9.14
N ASN A 11 -3.78 2.09 9.62
CA ASN A 11 -3.76 1.02 10.62
C ASN A 11 -4.10 -0.36 10.06
N TYR A 12 -4.81 -0.49 8.94
CA TYR A 12 -5.03 -1.80 8.33
C TYR A 12 -3.71 -2.38 7.84
N PHE A 13 -3.48 -3.66 8.12
CA PHE A 13 -2.20 -4.30 7.83
C PHE A 13 -1.97 -4.50 6.34
N THR A 14 -3.05 -4.76 5.61
CA THR A 14 -3.04 -5.00 4.17
C THR A 14 -4.20 -4.30 3.47
N CYS A 15 -4.05 -4.13 2.18
CA CYS A 15 -5.15 -3.82 1.26
C CYS A 15 -5.06 -4.72 0.04
N GLU A 16 -6.18 -4.89 -0.65
CA GLU A 16 -6.27 -5.52 -1.95
C GLU A 16 -5.85 -4.52 -3.03
N PHE A 17 -4.66 -4.72 -3.59
CA PHE A 17 -4.10 -3.87 -4.65
C PHE A 17 -4.39 -4.46 -6.01
N THR A 18 -5.23 -3.80 -6.78
CA THR A 18 -5.62 -4.20 -8.14
C THR A 18 -4.90 -3.38 -9.19
N THR A 19 -4.31 -4.05 -10.16
CA THR A 19 -3.72 -3.47 -11.38
C THR A 19 -4.40 -4.06 -12.60
N VAL A 20 -4.20 -3.47 -13.77
CA VAL A 20 -4.77 -3.93 -15.04
C VAL A 20 -3.67 -4.54 -15.90
N ALA A 21 -3.83 -5.80 -16.27
CA ALA A 21 -2.91 -6.50 -17.15
C ALA A 21 -3.03 -5.99 -18.60
N ARG A 22 -2.08 -6.39 -19.45
CA ARG A 22 -2.04 -5.93 -20.85
C ARG A 22 -3.27 -6.32 -21.67
N ASP A 23 -3.90 -7.43 -21.34
CA ASP A 23 -5.15 -7.89 -21.96
C ASP A 23 -6.41 -7.22 -21.41
N GLY A 24 -6.26 -6.28 -20.46
CA GLY A 24 -7.35 -5.58 -19.80
C GLY A 24 -7.90 -6.29 -18.56
N SER A 25 -7.42 -7.50 -18.25
CA SER A 25 -7.89 -8.23 -17.06
C SER A 25 -7.40 -7.57 -15.76
N PRO A 26 -8.25 -7.45 -14.71
CA PRO A 26 -7.82 -7.02 -13.39
C PRO A 26 -7.05 -8.13 -12.69
N GLN A 27 -5.94 -7.75 -12.05
CA GLN A 27 -5.13 -8.64 -11.23
C GLN A 27 -4.93 -8.02 -9.84
N THR A 28 -5.22 -8.78 -8.79
CA THR A 28 -5.23 -8.29 -7.41
C THR A 28 -4.29 -9.08 -6.51
N TRP A 29 -3.56 -8.36 -5.66
CA TRP A 29 -2.66 -8.92 -4.65
C TRP A 29 -2.84 -8.22 -3.31
N PRO A 30 -2.66 -8.93 -2.19
CA PRO A 30 -2.52 -8.27 -0.90
C PRO A 30 -1.18 -7.53 -0.84
N VAL A 31 -1.21 -6.27 -0.42
CA VAL A 31 -0.02 -5.45 -0.18
C VAL A 31 -0.18 -4.67 1.12
N SER A 32 0.94 -4.24 1.71
CA SER A 32 0.95 -3.37 2.90
C SER A 32 1.47 -1.99 2.48
N PRO A 33 0.60 -1.06 2.09
CA PRO A 33 1.02 0.26 1.67
C PRO A 33 1.30 1.16 2.87
N ARG A 34 2.04 2.24 2.61
CA ARG A 34 2.26 3.36 3.52
C ARG A 34 1.67 4.63 2.92
N LEU A 35 0.91 5.37 3.72
CA LEU A 35 0.48 6.71 3.35
C LEU A 35 1.65 7.68 3.58
N LEU A 36 1.99 8.45 2.55
CA LEU A 36 3.01 9.49 2.59
C LEU A 36 2.39 10.85 2.96
N ASP A 37 3.22 11.79 3.42
CA ASP A 37 2.77 13.11 3.85
C ASP A 37 2.15 13.93 2.70
N ASP A 38 2.57 13.67 1.46
CA ASP A 38 2.00 14.29 0.26
C ASP A 38 0.68 13.65 -0.22
N GLY A 39 0.16 12.67 0.51
CA GLY A 39 -1.10 11.96 0.22
C GLY A 39 -0.97 10.84 -0.80
N ARG A 40 0.22 10.54 -1.33
CA ARG A 40 0.45 9.34 -2.12
C ARG A 40 0.55 8.10 -1.23
N LEU A 41 0.27 6.94 -1.79
CA LEU A 41 0.53 5.67 -1.13
C LEU A 41 1.75 5.01 -1.75
N LEU A 42 2.67 4.58 -0.88
CA LEU A 42 3.87 3.85 -1.24
C LEU A 42 3.67 2.37 -0.98
N THR A 43 3.97 1.54 -1.95
CA THR A 43 4.11 0.09 -1.80
C THR A 43 5.29 -0.40 -2.63
N GLY A 44 5.53 -1.71 -2.64
CA GLY A 44 6.62 -2.27 -3.43
C GLY A 44 6.31 -3.65 -3.95
N THR A 45 7.05 -4.06 -4.97
CA THR A 45 7.02 -5.43 -5.46
C THR A 45 8.41 -6.03 -5.46
N SER A 46 8.52 -7.32 -5.10
CA SER A 46 9.77 -8.06 -5.21
C SER A 46 10.15 -8.22 -6.67
N ILE A 47 11.45 -8.20 -6.96
CA ILE A 47 11.97 -8.49 -8.30
C ILE A 47 11.60 -9.88 -8.79
N GLY A 48 11.37 -10.84 -7.88
CA GLY A 48 10.90 -12.20 -8.22
C GLY A 48 9.42 -12.26 -8.63
N LEU A 49 8.64 -11.18 -8.36
CA LEU A 49 7.21 -11.07 -8.68
C LEU A 49 6.88 -9.70 -9.29
N PRO A 50 7.48 -9.33 -10.43
CA PRO A 50 7.43 -7.98 -10.99
C PRO A 50 6.11 -7.63 -11.68
N GLN A 51 5.14 -8.54 -11.71
CA GLN A 51 3.91 -8.41 -12.51
C GLN A 51 3.16 -7.10 -12.24
N LYS A 52 3.11 -6.66 -10.97
CA LYS A 52 2.47 -5.38 -10.60
C LYS A 52 3.14 -4.20 -11.30
N ALA A 53 4.48 -4.13 -11.25
CA ALA A 53 5.23 -3.05 -11.89
C ALA A 53 5.08 -3.10 -13.42
N TYR A 54 5.08 -4.30 -14.01
CA TYR A 54 4.86 -4.49 -15.44
C TYR A 54 3.48 -3.99 -15.86
N ASN A 55 2.43 -4.36 -15.14
CA ASN A 55 1.07 -3.91 -15.42
C ASN A 55 0.95 -2.39 -15.35
N ILE A 56 1.50 -1.76 -14.30
CA ILE A 56 1.46 -0.32 -14.07
C ILE A 56 2.16 0.46 -15.19
N ARG A 57 3.27 -0.04 -15.70
CA ARG A 57 3.97 0.60 -16.83
C ARG A 57 3.17 0.59 -18.14
N HIS A 58 2.23 -0.36 -18.29
CA HIS A 58 1.32 -0.44 -19.43
C HIS A 58 0.01 0.30 -19.19
N ASN A 59 -0.53 0.20 -17.98
CA ASN A 59 -1.76 0.85 -17.58
C ASN A 59 -1.63 1.35 -16.14
N PRO A 60 -1.53 2.66 -15.92
CA PRO A 60 -1.32 3.21 -14.59
C PRO A 60 -2.56 3.14 -13.68
N LYS A 61 -3.74 2.77 -14.20
CA LYS A 61 -4.97 2.72 -13.41
C LYS A 61 -4.92 1.59 -12.39
N VAL A 62 -5.17 1.96 -11.13
CA VAL A 62 -5.12 1.03 -9.99
C VAL A 62 -6.26 1.27 -9.00
N GLY A 63 -6.54 0.23 -8.20
CA GLY A 63 -7.42 0.31 -7.04
C GLY A 63 -6.75 -0.28 -5.81
N MET A 64 -6.98 0.33 -4.65
CA MET A 64 -6.54 -0.17 -3.35
C MET A 64 -7.75 -0.22 -2.42
N LEU A 65 -8.21 -1.41 -2.05
CA LEU A 65 -9.33 -1.62 -1.14
C LEU A 65 -8.80 -2.01 0.25
N PHE A 66 -9.07 -1.18 1.23
CA PHE A 66 -8.80 -1.43 2.64
C PHE A 66 -10.08 -1.94 3.30
N SER A 67 -10.21 -3.26 3.44
CA SER A 67 -11.44 -3.91 3.91
C SER A 67 -11.22 -4.87 5.07
N GLU A 68 -9.97 -5.22 5.40
CA GLU A 68 -9.64 -6.23 6.41
C GLU A 68 -9.03 -5.62 7.68
N PRO A 69 -9.84 -5.46 8.76
CA PRO A 69 -9.40 -4.79 10.00
C PRO A 69 -8.64 -5.70 10.96
N THR A 70 -8.54 -7.00 10.72
CA THR A 70 -7.97 -7.95 11.68
C THR A 70 -6.56 -7.52 12.11
N GLY A 71 -6.36 -7.43 13.41
CA GLY A 71 -5.09 -7.02 14.03
C GLY A 71 -4.80 -5.52 14.00
N SER A 72 -5.63 -4.70 13.37
CA SER A 72 -5.38 -3.24 13.23
C SER A 72 -5.62 -2.43 14.50
N GLY A 73 -6.39 -2.97 15.46
CA GLY A 73 -6.80 -2.23 16.67
C GLY A 73 -7.88 -1.15 16.42
N VAL A 74 -8.41 -1.05 15.20
CA VAL A 74 -9.49 -0.10 14.87
C VAL A 74 -10.80 -0.61 15.46
N THR A 75 -11.47 0.22 16.27
CA THR A 75 -12.68 -0.16 17.01
C THR A 75 -13.94 -0.15 16.15
N ASP A 76 -14.05 0.81 15.24
CA ASP A 76 -15.18 0.92 14.30
C ASP A 76 -14.67 0.73 12.86
N PRO A 77 -14.52 -0.54 12.43
CA PRO A 77 -13.85 -0.84 11.18
C PRO A 77 -14.75 -0.49 9.99
N GLY A 78 -14.41 0.57 9.28
CA GLY A 78 -14.96 0.89 7.97
C GLY A 78 -14.19 0.21 6.83
N ALA A 79 -14.47 0.63 5.60
CA ALA A 79 -13.69 0.28 4.42
C ALA A 79 -13.38 1.51 3.58
N VAL A 80 -12.21 1.54 2.95
CA VAL A 80 -11.80 2.61 2.05
C VAL A 80 -11.35 2.03 0.73
N LEU A 81 -11.90 2.54 -0.38
CA LEU A 81 -11.40 2.24 -1.72
C LEU A 81 -10.72 3.50 -2.28
N ILE A 82 -9.44 3.38 -2.56
CA ILE A 82 -8.67 4.38 -3.31
C ILE A 82 -8.60 3.94 -4.77
N GLN A 83 -9.04 4.80 -5.67
CA GLN A 83 -8.80 4.66 -7.10
C GLN A 83 -7.79 5.73 -7.53
N GLY A 84 -6.79 5.35 -8.33
CA GLY A 84 -5.73 6.29 -8.66
C GLY A 84 -4.88 5.89 -9.85
N ASP A 85 -3.83 6.67 -10.05
CA ASP A 85 -2.78 6.39 -11.02
C ASP A 85 -1.51 5.98 -10.29
N ALA A 86 -0.88 4.90 -10.71
CA ALA A 86 0.35 4.40 -10.14
C ALA A 86 1.54 4.63 -11.06
N THR A 87 2.71 4.81 -10.44
CA THR A 87 4.02 4.83 -11.11
C THR A 87 4.91 3.79 -10.46
N ALA A 88 5.53 2.92 -11.25
CA ALA A 88 6.55 1.99 -10.80
C ALA A 88 7.93 2.53 -11.18
N GLU A 89 8.83 2.65 -10.21
CA GLU A 89 10.21 3.08 -10.50
C GLU A 89 10.92 2.13 -11.47
N ASP A 90 11.86 2.68 -12.25
CA ASP A 90 12.67 1.86 -13.16
C ASP A 90 13.87 1.24 -12.47
N ARG A 91 14.26 1.79 -11.32
CA ARG A 91 15.38 1.27 -10.52
C ARG A 91 14.90 0.23 -9.50
N ILE A 92 15.80 -0.71 -9.20
CA ILE A 92 15.63 -1.65 -8.10
C ILE A 92 16.33 -1.05 -6.88
N VAL A 93 15.58 -0.89 -5.79
CA VAL A 93 16.13 -0.47 -4.50
C VAL A 93 16.42 -1.71 -3.65
N SER A 94 17.58 -1.75 -2.99
CA SER A 94 18.02 -2.91 -2.22
C SER A 94 18.64 -2.56 -0.87
N ASP A 95 18.97 -1.28 -0.64
CA ASP A 95 19.65 -0.86 0.57
C ASP A 95 18.73 0.00 1.45
N ILE A 96 18.23 -0.63 2.52
CA ILE A 96 17.38 0.02 3.52
C ILE A 96 18.11 1.18 4.22
N GLY A 97 19.45 1.12 4.31
CA GLY A 97 20.24 2.13 5.00
C GLY A 97 20.40 3.44 4.23
N THR A 98 20.29 3.39 2.91
CA THR A 98 20.50 4.55 2.03
C THR A 98 19.22 5.04 1.35
N GLU A 99 18.13 4.26 1.38
CA GLU A 99 16.87 4.56 0.72
C GLU A 99 15.75 4.81 1.74
N PRO A 100 15.44 6.07 2.05
CA PRO A 100 14.46 6.42 3.09
C PRO A 100 13.06 5.81 2.84
N GLU A 101 12.61 5.76 1.59
CA GLU A 101 11.31 5.19 1.22
C GLU A 101 11.27 3.67 1.45
N LEU A 102 12.37 2.97 1.14
CA LEU A 102 12.49 1.54 1.41
C LEU A 102 12.54 1.27 2.91
N ALA A 103 13.27 2.10 3.67
CA ALA A 103 13.33 2.01 5.12
C ALA A 103 11.93 2.20 5.74
N ALA A 104 11.20 3.21 5.31
CA ALA A 104 9.85 3.51 5.76
C ALA A 104 8.86 2.38 5.42
N LEU A 105 8.96 1.80 4.23
CA LEU A 105 8.15 0.65 3.82
C LEU A 105 8.50 -0.59 4.64
N ALA A 106 9.79 -0.86 4.87
CA ALA A 106 10.26 -1.97 5.68
C ALA A 106 9.77 -1.84 7.14
N GLU A 107 9.83 -0.66 7.74
CA GLU A 107 9.30 -0.39 9.08
C GLU A 107 7.79 -0.70 9.15
N THR A 108 7.03 -0.31 8.15
CA THR A 108 5.60 -0.59 8.05
C THR A 108 5.34 -2.10 7.97
N LEU A 109 6.10 -2.81 7.14
CA LEU A 109 5.99 -4.27 6.99
C LEU A 109 6.35 -4.99 8.30
N PHE A 110 7.43 -4.58 8.97
CA PHE A 110 7.87 -5.21 10.23
C PHE A 110 6.89 -5.00 11.38
N ARG A 111 6.25 -3.82 11.47
CA ARG A 111 5.20 -3.57 12.46
C ARG A 111 3.97 -4.45 12.26
N ARG A 112 3.63 -4.74 11.01
CA ARG A 112 2.40 -5.41 10.62
C ARG A 112 2.54 -6.93 10.50
N GLN A 113 3.75 -7.46 10.40
CA GLN A 113 4.01 -8.89 10.23
C GLN A 113 4.83 -9.45 11.41
N PRO A 114 4.28 -10.41 12.18
CA PRO A 114 4.99 -11.02 13.34
C PRO A 114 6.34 -11.66 12.99
N ALA A 115 6.49 -12.17 11.77
CA ALA A 115 7.74 -12.73 11.27
C ALA A 115 8.84 -11.68 11.04
N GLY A 116 8.51 -10.39 11.05
CA GLY A 116 9.47 -9.30 10.80
C GLY A 116 10.61 -9.25 11.84
N ALA A 117 10.36 -9.68 13.07
CA ALA A 117 11.36 -9.70 14.13
C ALA A 117 12.54 -10.66 13.83
N LEU A 118 12.29 -11.80 13.17
CA LEU A 118 13.33 -12.75 12.75
C LEU A 118 14.17 -12.21 11.59
N TRP A 119 13.60 -11.35 10.75
CA TRP A 119 14.24 -10.81 9.55
C TRP A 119 15.07 -9.56 9.83
N SER A 120 14.86 -8.92 10.97
CA SER A 120 15.67 -7.78 11.42
C SER A 120 17.06 -8.18 11.93
N THR A 121 17.34 -9.48 12.12
CA THR A 121 18.65 -9.98 12.56
C THR A 121 19.69 -9.87 11.45
N TRP A 122 20.99 -9.71 11.83
CA TRP A 122 22.10 -9.65 10.88
C TRP A 122 22.13 -10.87 9.92
N LEU A 123 21.88 -12.06 10.44
CA LEU A 123 21.84 -13.30 9.65
C LEU A 123 20.64 -13.34 8.72
N GLY A 124 19.48 -12.88 9.19
CA GLY A 124 18.27 -12.76 8.37
C GLY A 124 18.49 -11.80 7.19
N ARG A 125 19.13 -10.64 7.42
CA ARG A 125 19.45 -9.68 6.34
C ARG A 125 20.37 -10.28 5.28
N ARG A 126 21.37 -11.09 5.68
CA ARG A 126 22.32 -11.70 4.76
C ARG A 126 21.71 -12.84 3.94
N LEU A 127 20.84 -13.67 4.54
CA LEU A 127 20.19 -14.79 3.87
C LEU A 127 19.04 -14.36 2.94
N TRP A 128 18.38 -13.23 3.27
CA TRP A 128 17.21 -12.73 2.55
C TRP A 128 17.48 -11.44 1.79
N TRP A 129 18.72 -11.18 1.44
CA TRP A 129 19.12 -9.98 0.70
C TRP A 129 18.26 -9.74 -0.55
N SER A 130 17.96 -10.77 -1.35
CA SER A 130 17.10 -10.68 -2.52
C SER A 130 15.64 -10.34 -2.18
N TYR A 131 15.19 -10.61 -0.95
CA TYR A 131 13.85 -10.23 -0.49
C TYR A 131 13.71 -8.71 -0.33
N TYR A 132 14.78 -8.02 0.01
CA TYR A 132 14.78 -6.56 0.14
C TYR A 132 14.87 -5.83 -1.20
N MET A 133 15.23 -6.52 -2.28
CA MET A 133 15.23 -5.94 -3.62
C MET A 133 13.79 -5.67 -4.06
N ARG A 134 13.45 -4.39 -4.19
CA ARG A 134 12.11 -3.92 -4.50
C ARG A 134 12.12 -2.94 -5.67
N ILE A 135 11.03 -2.98 -6.43
CA ILE A 135 10.61 -1.88 -7.28
C ILE A 135 9.57 -1.11 -6.48
N LEU A 136 9.82 0.16 -6.21
CA LEU A 136 8.89 1.02 -5.49
C LEU A 136 7.75 1.43 -6.42
N ILE A 137 6.55 1.48 -5.85
CA ILE A 137 5.31 1.83 -6.54
C ILE A 137 4.64 2.94 -5.75
N TYR A 138 4.41 4.08 -6.40
CA TYR A 138 3.69 5.21 -5.85
C TYR A 138 2.31 5.29 -6.47
N VAL A 139 1.28 5.39 -5.66
CA VAL A 139 -0.10 5.57 -6.09
C VAL A 139 -0.55 6.98 -5.74
N THR A 140 -0.94 7.75 -6.77
CA THR A 140 -1.54 9.07 -6.62
C THR A 140 -3.06 8.91 -6.63
N PRO A 141 -3.76 9.15 -5.50
CA PRO A 141 -5.21 9.05 -5.43
C PRO A 141 -5.88 10.03 -6.39
N ARG A 142 -6.93 9.56 -7.08
CA ARG A 142 -7.82 10.35 -7.93
C ARG A 142 -9.23 10.40 -7.36
N ARG A 143 -9.60 9.35 -6.61
CA ARG A 143 -10.89 9.21 -5.97
C ARG A 143 -10.74 8.35 -4.73
N ALA A 144 -11.42 8.71 -3.63
CA ALA A 144 -11.48 7.93 -2.41
C ALA A 144 -12.95 7.74 -2.01
N LEU A 145 -13.33 6.49 -1.75
CA LEU A 145 -14.68 6.10 -1.33
C LEU A 145 -14.60 5.45 0.04
N TYR A 146 -15.51 5.82 0.93
CA TYR A 146 -15.53 5.38 2.31
C TYR A 146 -16.87 4.75 2.68
N TRP A 147 -16.84 3.58 3.31
CA TRP A 147 -17.97 2.88 3.91
C TRP A 147 -17.75 2.84 5.43
N PRO A 148 -18.47 3.65 6.21
CA PRO A 148 -18.27 3.74 7.67
C PRO A 148 -18.47 2.40 8.40
N THR A 149 -19.41 1.58 7.94
CA THR A 149 -19.78 0.30 8.58
C THR A 149 -19.33 -0.94 7.81
N ARG A 150 -18.55 -0.80 6.73
CA ARG A 150 -18.22 -1.88 5.78
C ARG A 150 -19.43 -2.57 5.13
N ASP A 151 -20.58 -1.92 5.15
CA ASP A 151 -21.76 -2.38 4.44
C ASP A 151 -21.71 -1.91 2.98
N PHE A 152 -21.20 -2.76 2.11
CA PHE A 152 -21.08 -2.49 0.67
C PHE A 152 -22.41 -2.43 -0.08
N THR A 153 -23.53 -2.73 0.58
CA THR A 153 -24.87 -2.53 0.00
C THR A 153 -25.28 -1.05 0.07
N GLN A 154 -24.63 -0.28 0.95
CA GLN A 154 -24.83 1.15 1.09
C GLN A 154 -23.97 1.92 0.09
N ARG A 155 -24.47 3.09 -0.31
CA ARG A 155 -23.67 4.00 -1.15
C ARG A 155 -22.50 4.55 -0.34
N PRO A 156 -21.27 4.49 -0.86
CA PRO A 156 -20.12 5.07 -0.14
C PRO A 156 -20.18 6.60 -0.10
N GLU A 157 -19.55 7.14 0.90
CA GLU A 157 -19.19 8.56 0.96
C GLU A 157 -17.96 8.82 0.08
N GLU A 158 -17.99 9.89 -0.72
CA GLU A 158 -16.81 10.30 -1.47
C GLU A 158 -16.01 11.29 -0.61
N LEU A 159 -14.75 10.94 -0.35
CA LEU A 159 -13.86 11.75 0.48
C LEU A 159 -13.20 12.85 -0.34
N ASP A 160 -13.01 14.02 0.27
CA ASP A 160 -12.12 15.04 -0.28
C ASP A 160 -10.67 14.52 -0.23
N LEU A 161 -9.99 14.47 -1.36
CA LEU A 161 -8.60 14.04 -1.45
C LEU A 161 -7.63 14.95 -0.68
N ASN A 162 -8.02 16.19 -0.39
CA ASN A 162 -7.23 17.07 0.48
C ASN A 162 -7.21 16.57 1.94
N GLU A 163 -8.23 15.85 2.37
CA GLU A 163 -8.24 15.20 3.69
C GLU A 163 -7.24 14.03 3.77
N VAL A 164 -6.93 13.39 2.64
CA VAL A 164 -5.94 12.30 2.56
C VAL A 164 -4.52 12.85 2.59
N ARG A 165 -4.31 14.10 2.20
CA ARG A 165 -3.03 14.78 2.33
C ARG A 165 -2.86 15.25 3.76
N ARG A 166 -1.77 14.84 4.40
CA ARG A 166 -1.42 15.42 5.69
C ARG A 166 -1.09 16.88 5.47
N VAL A 167 -1.79 17.75 6.19
CA VAL A 167 -1.39 19.15 6.32
C VAL A 167 -0.11 19.13 7.15
N GLY A 168 1.02 19.34 6.48
CA GLY A 168 2.33 19.49 7.12
C GLY A 168 2.40 20.79 7.91
#